data_af9a5b0cb268623b4b648a264e4183ae
#
_entry.id   af9a5b0cb268623b4b648a264e4183ae
#
_cell.length_a   1.000
_cell.length_b   1.000
_cell.length_c   1.000
_cell.angle_alpha   90.00
_cell.angle_beta   90.00
_cell.angle_gamma   90.00
#
_symmetry.space_group_name_H-M   'P 1'
#
loop_
_entity.id
_entity.type
_entity.pdbx_description
1 polymer ?
#
loop_
_entity_poly.entity_id
_entity_poly.type
_entity_poly.pdbx_seq_one_letter_code
_entity_poly.pdbx_strand_id
1 'polypeptide(L)'
;MQAIQTYGLKNYTINLMTMDYGSAGPGNCVVANGTCQMGQSAIQAAMNLHDHWGVPYSQLELTPMIGGNDVAGETFTPADADTTAAFVKQNGLVRTIRLMRYRWWAHWLWHRAVRQAFVMFAAVLRIQFNIISIINIKLCSG
;
A
#
# COMPACT_ATOMS: atom_id res chain seq x y z
N MET A 1 4.30 -17.70 0.87
CA MET A 1 3.49 -18.56 -0.04
C MET A 1 3.45 -20.01 0.43
N GLN A 2 4.56 -20.64 0.74
CA GLN A 2 4.59 -22.05 1.15
C GLN A 2 3.66 -22.38 2.34
N ALA A 3 3.63 -21.55 3.39
CA ALA A 3 2.72 -21.75 4.53
C ALA A 3 1.24 -21.70 4.13
N ILE A 4 0.85 -20.76 3.25
CA ILE A 4 -0.52 -20.63 2.75
C ILE A 4 -0.94 -21.94 2.04
N GLN A 5 -0.06 -22.47 1.20
CA GLN A 5 -0.30 -23.73 0.49
C GLN A 5 -0.35 -24.93 1.44
N THR A 6 0.62 -25.02 2.35
CA THR A 6 0.72 -26.15 3.30
C THR A 6 -0.51 -26.24 4.20
N TYR A 7 -1.01 -25.09 4.69
CA TYR A 7 -2.17 -25.06 5.59
C TYR A 7 -3.51 -24.88 4.87
N GLY A 8 -3.51 -24.80 3.55
CA GLY A 8 -4.72 -24.69 2.75
C GLY A 8 -5.54 -23.42 3.04
N LEU A 9 -4.89 -22.31 3.38
CA LEU A 9 -5.57 -21.07 3.70
C LEU A 9 -6.26 -20.52 2.45
N LYS A 10 -7.57 -20.27 2.54
CA LYS A 10 -8.38 -19.76 1.43
C LYS A 10 -8.73 -18.27 1.59
N ASN A 11 -9.01 -17.87 2.82
CA ASN A 11 -9.42 -16.49 3.14
C ASN A 11 -8.24 -15.75 3.79
N TYR A 12 -7.35 -15.19 2.96
CA TYR A 12 -6.20 -14.42 3.41
C TYR A 12 -6.02 -13.18 2.54
N THR A 13 -5.34 -12.20 3.08
CA THR A 13 -4.85 -11.03 2.33
C THR A 13 -3.36 -10.90 2.57
N ILE A 14 -2.59 -10.70 1.51
CA ILE A 14 -1.17 -10.40 1.58
C ILE A 14 -1.01 -8.90 1.51
N ASN A 15 -0.49 -8.32 2.59
CA ASN A 15 -0.13 -6.91 2.64
C ASN A 15 1.33 -6.75 2.23
N LEU A 16 1.57 -5.93 1.21
CA LEU A 16 2.90 -5.60 0.71
C LEU A 16 3.37 -4.28 1.31
N MET A 17 4.45 -4.33 2.08
CA MET A 17 5.15 -3.17 2.60
C MET A 17 6.01 -2.58 1.48
N THR A 18 5.47 -1.60 0.74
CA THR A 18 6.08 -1.04 -0.47
C THR A 18 6.81 0.27 -0.16
N MET A 19 7.88 0.15 0.63
CA MET A 19 8.68 1.25 1.14
C MET A 19 10.11 0.77 1.46
N ASP A 20 11.03 1.70 1.67
CA ASP A 20 12.40 1.44 2.16
C ASP A 20 13.14 0.38 1.33
N TYR A 21 13.16 0.57 0.02
CA TYR A 21 13.77 -0.35 -0.93
C TYR A 21 15.30 -0.41 -0.84
N GLY A 22 15.92 0.58 -0.23
CA GLY A 22 17.38 0.67 -0.08
C GLY A 22 18.04 1.33 -1.29
N SER A 23 19.10 0.72 -1.80
CA SER A 23 19.79 1.28 -2.95
C SER A 23 18.95 1.16 -4.23
N ALA A 24 18.88 2.26 -5.00
CA ALA A 24 18.22 2.24 -6.30
C ALA A 24 18.94 1.28 -7.25
N GLY A 25 18.30 0.17 -7.58
CA GLY A 25 18.86 -0.87 -8.45
C GLY A 25 17.82 -1.86 -8.93
N PRO A 26 18.09 -2.53 -10.06
CA PRO A 26 17.22 -3.58 -10.56
C PRO A 26 17.18 -4.73 -9.55
N GLY A 27 15.98 -5.16 -9.20
CA GLY A 27 15.73 -6.18 -8.17
C GLY A 27 15.26 -5.59 -6.83
N ASN A 28 15.56 -4.33 -6.52
CA ASN A 28 15.05 -3.66 -5.34
C ASN A 28 13.79 -2.84 -5.68
N CYS A 29 13.88 -1.98 -6.70
CA CYS A 29 12.80 -1.08 -7.10
C CYS A 29 12.81 -0.83 -8.61
N VAL A 30 11.76 -0.22 -9.12
CA VAL A 30 11.73 0.35 -10.46
C VAL A 30 12.54 1.63 -10.46
N VAL A 31 13.60 1.68 -11.27
CA VAL A 31 14.55 2.81 -11.30
C VAL A 31 14.30 3.68 -12.52
N ALA A 32 14.21 4.98 -12.32
CA ALA A 32 14.33 5.99 -13.37
C ALA A 32 15.19 7.15 -12.89
N ASN A 33 16.07 7.65 -13.76
CA ASN A 33 16.99 8.76 -13.43
C ASN A 33 17.82 8.52 -12.15
N GLY A 34 18.21 7.27 -11.89
CA GLY A 34 19.02 6.90 -10.72
C GLY A 34 18.27 6.86 -9.39
N THR A 35 16.96 6.99 -9.39
CA THR A 35 16.10 6.95 -8.18
C THR A 35 15.01 5.91 -8.28
N CYS A 36 14.58 5.36 -7.13
CA CYS A 36 13.42 4.49 -7.05
C CYS A 36 12.15 5.27 -7.37
N GLN A 37 11.36 4.77 -8.31
CA GLN A 37 10.03 5.26 -8.62
C GLN A 37 9.04 4.56 -7.69
N MET A 38 8.67 5.21 -6.59
CA MET A 38 8.00 4.56 -5.46
C MET A 38 6.63 3.98 -5.84
N GLY A 39 5.81 4.74 -6.57
CA GLY A 39 4.51 4.26 -7.04
C GLY A 39 4.61 3.09 -8.00
N GLN A 40 5.53 3.16 -8.96
CA GLN A 40 5.77 2.08 -9.92
C GLN A 40 6.34 0.84 -9.23
N SER A 41 7.21 1.02 -8.24
CA SER A 41 7.77 -0.09 -7.46
C SER A 41 6.68 -0.81 -6.64
N ALA A 42 5.74 -0.06 -6.07
CA ALA A 42 4.58 -0.64 -5.38
C ALA A 42 3.70 -1.48 -6.31
N ILE A 43 3.43 -0.96 -7.51
CA ILE A 43 2.67 -1.67 -8.55
C ILE A 43 3.42 -2.94 -8.98
N GLN A 44 4.73 -2.83 -9.24
CA GLN A 44 5.55 -3.97 -9.66
C GLN A 44 5.56 -5.08 -8.60
N ALA A 45 5.58 -4.73 -7.31
CA ALA A 45 5.52 -5.71 -6.22
C ALA A 45 4.19 -6.50 -6.24
N ALA A 46 3.06 -5.84 -6.52
CA ALA A 46 1.77 -6.52 -6.68
C ALA A 46 1.74 -7.42 -7.91
N MET A 47 2.25 -6.94 -9.03
CA MET A 47 2.34 -7.72 -10.28
C MET A 47 3.23 -8.95 -10.09
N ASN A 48 4.37 -8.82 -9.43
CA ASN A 48 5.26 -9.94 -9.15
C ASN A 48 4.58 -11.05 -8.34
N LEU A 49 3.78 -10.71 -7.32
CA LEU A 49 3.03 -11.72 -6.58
C LEU A 49 1.92 -12.35 -7.41
N HIS A 50 1.23 -11.56 -8.22
CA HIS A 50 0.20 -12.07 -9.13
C HIS A 50 0.80 -13.02 -10.17
N ASP A 51 1.83 -12.59 -10.87
CA ASP A 51 2.38 -13.29 -12.03
C ASP A 51 3.20 -14.53 -11.64
N HIS A 52 4.01 -14.45 -10.57
CA HIS A 52 4.90 -15.56 -10.18
C HIS A 52 4.26 -16.55 -9.20
N TRP A 53 3.30 -16.08 -8.40
CA TRP A 53 2.70 -16.91 -7.36
C TRP A 53 1.22 -17.19 -7.55
N GLY A 54 0.60 -16.62 -8.60
CA GLY A 54 -0.82 -16.79 -8.91
C GLY A 54 -1.76 -16.21 -7.87
N VAL A 55 -1.29 -15.23 -7.06
CA VAL A 55 -2.15 -14.60 -6.03
C VAL A 55 -3.13 -13.65 -6.73
N PRO A 56 -4.44 -13.83 -6.55
CA PRO A 56 -5.41 -12.92 -7.13
C PRO A 56 -5.21 -11.50 -6.60
N TYR A 57 -5.36 -10.47 -7.44
CA TYR A 57 -5.31 -9.07 -6.99
C TYR A 57 -6.31 -8.78 -5.88
N SER A 58 -7.46 -9.46 -5.87
CA SER A 58 -8.44 -9.39 -4.78
C SER A 58 -7.96 -9.91 -3.43
N GLN A 59 -6.77 -10.45 -3.33
CA GLN A 59 -6.12 -10.88 -2.08
C GLN A 59 -4.83 -10.10 -1.78
N LEU A 60 -4.59 -9.01 -2.51
CA LEU A 60 -3.42 -8.15 -2.33
C LEU A 60 -3.81 -6.79 -1.74
N GLU A 61 -2.94 -6.29 -0.87
CA GLU A 61 -3.01 -4.96 -0.28
C GLU A 61 -1.63 -4.30 -0.37
N LEU A 62 -1.58 -2.99 -0.65
CA LEU A 62 -0.35 -2.20 -0.72
C LEU A 62 -0.27 -1.24 0.46
N THR A 63 0.89 -1.17 1.10
CA THR A 63 1.17 -0.23 2.19
C THR A 63 2.43 0.57 1.89
N PRO A 64 2.33 1.67 1.14
CA PRO A 64 3.43 2.59 0.94
C PRO A 64 3.61 3.52 2.14
N MET A 65 4.82 4.03 2.34
CA MET A 65 5.12 5.13 3.24
C MET A 65 5.01 6.46 2.49
N ILE A 66 4.04 7.29 2.88
CA ILE A 66 3.79 8.57 2.21
C ILE A 66 4.78 9.63 2.65
N GLY A 67 5.31 10.36 1.67
CA GLY A 67 6.34 11.35 1.88
C GLY A 67 7.75 10.75 1.85
N GLY A 68 8.67 11.35 2.59
CA GLY A 68 10.04 10.82 2.71
C GLY A 68 10.04 9.51 3.48
N ASN A 69 10.70 8.49 2.92
CA ASN A 69 10.90 7.20 3.54
C ASN A 69 12.10 7.23 4.50
N ASP A 70 12.35 6.16 5.24
CA ASP A 70 13.52 6.05 6.13
C ASP A 70 14.81 5.95 5.33
N VAL A 71 14.75 5.43 4.12
CA VAL A 71 15.87 5.40 3.18
C VAL A 71 16.02 6.76 2.49
N ALA A 72 17.21 7.35 2.59
CA ALA A 72 17.50 8.64 1.97
C ALA A 72 17.33 8.59 0.45
N GLY A 73 16.62 9.58 -0.10
CA GLY A 73 16.35 9.69 -1.54
C GLY A 73 15.06 8.98 -1.99
N GLU A 74 14.43 8.20 -1.15
CA GLU A 74 13.12 7.63 -1.42
C GLU A 74 12.00 8.57 -0.94
N THR A 75 11.11 8.94 -1.85
CA THR A 75 9.96 9.80 -1.52
C THR A 75 8.74 9.34 -2.30
N PHE A 76 7.71 8.94 -1.58
CA PHE A 76 6.41 8.62 -2.17
C PHE A 76 5.59 9.90 -2.32
N THR A 77 5.43 10.34 -3.55
CA THR A 77 4.80 11.62 -3.92
C THR A 77 3.27 11.52 -4.06
N PRO A 78 2.54 12.64 -4.13
CA PRO A 78 1.11 12.63 -4.51
C PRO A 78 0.86 11.98 -5.88
N ALA A 79 1.76 12.16 -6.85
CA ALA A 79 1.65 11.52 -8.18
C ALA A 79 1.80 10.00 -8.09
N ASP A 80 2.67 9.49 -7.19
CA ASP A 80 2.77 8.06 -6.91
C ASP A 80 1.47 7.54 -6.29
N ALA A 81 0.85 8.31 -5.41
CA ALA A 81 -0.44 7.95 -4.80
C ALA A 81 -1.55 7.84 -5.85
N ASP A 82 -1.65 8.81 -6.76
CA ASP A 82 -2.63 8.78 -7.84
C ASP A 82 -2.42 7.57 -8.76
N THR A 83 -1.18 7.32 -9.16
CA THR A 83 -0.81 6.18 -10.01
C THR A 83 -1.14 4.85 -9.34
N THR A 84 -0.75 4.70 -8.07
CA THR A 84 -1.01 3.49 -7.30
C THR A 84 -2.51 3.29 -7.06
N ALA A 85 -3.25 4.34 -6.74
CA ALA A 85 -4.70 4.28 -6.54
C ALA A 85 -5.44 3.89 -7.83
N ALA A 86 -5.01 4.41 -8.98
CA ALA A 86 -5.57 4.02 -10.28
C ALA A 86 -5.38 2.51 -10.53
N PHE A 87 -4.17 1.99 -10.30
CA PHE A 87 -3.87 0.56 -10.43
C PHE A 87 -4.71 -0.30 -9.49
N VAL A 88 -4.81 0.07 -8.22
CA VAL A 88 -5.62 -0.62 -7.19
C VAL A 88 -7.08 -0.72 -7.64
N LYS A 89 -7.64 0.40 -8.11
CA LYS A 89 -9.02 0.46 -8.59
C LYS A 89 -9.23 -0.40 -9.85
N GLN A 90 -8.32 -0.32 -10.79
CA GLN A 90 -8.41 -1.01 -12.08
C GLN A 90 -8.34 -2.53 -11.90
N ASN A 91 -7.52 -3.02 -10.99
CA ASN A 91 -7.27 -4.45 -10.79
C ASN A 91 -8.06 -5.06 -9.62
N GLY A 92 -8.85 -4.27 -8.90
CA GLY A 92 -9.70 -4.75 -7.82
C GLY A 92 -8.94 -5.30 -6.62
N LEU A 93 -7.82 -4.67 -6.23
CA LEU A 93 -7.15 -5.03 -4.98
C LEU A 93 -8.10 -4.83 -3.79
N VAL A 94 -7.95 -5.67 -2.74
CA VAL A 94 -8.91 -5.74 -1.62
C VAL A 94 -9.07 -4.43 -0.89
N ARG A 95 -8.01 -3.67 -0.75
CA ARG A 95 -8.00 -2.40 -0.03
C ARG A 95 -7.00 -1.43 -0.59
N THR A 96 -7.44 -0.20 -0.56
CA THR A 96 -6.65 0.97 -0.79
C THR A 96 -5.57 1.10 0.28
N ILE A 97 -4.34 1.27 -0.16
CA ILE A 97 -3.22 1.92 0.50
C ILE A 97 -3.44 2.20 2.00
N ARG A 98 -2.91 1.37 2.88
CA ARG A 98 -2.66 1.80 4.26
C ARG A 98 -1.50 2.77 4.23
N LEU A 99 -1.81 4.03 4.50
CA LEU A 99 -0.82 5.09 4.56
C LEU A 99 -0.12 5.02 5.92
N MET A 100 1.12 4.54 5.95
CA MET A 100 1.97 4.82 7.10
C MET A 100 2.44 6.27 7.00
N ARG A 101 2.20 7.04 8.04
CA ARG A 101 2.56 8.44 8.13
C ARG A 101 3.91 8.55 8.85
N TYR A 102 4.94 8.92 8.11
CA TYR A 102 6.21 9.21 8.73
C TYR A 102 6.44 10.71 8.89
N ARG A 103 6.78 11.10 10.12
CA ARG A 103 7.44 12.30 10.64
C ARG A 103 6.97 13.70 10.19
N TRP A 104 6.67 14.51 11.13
CA TRP A 104 6.17 15.89 11.28
C TRP A 104 6.62 16.99 10.31
N TRP A 105 7.56 16.78 9.40
CA TRP A 105 8.21 17.81 8.60
C TRP A 105 7.47 18.23 7.33
N ALA A 106 6.66 17.38 6.75
CA ALA A 106 5.94 17.66 5.50
C ALA A 106 4.54 18.25 5.73
N HIS A 107 4.19 18.58 6.96
CA HIS A 107 2.82 18.91 7.37
C HIS A 107 2.22 20.14 6.65
N TRP A 108 3.03 21.07 6.21
CA TRP A 108 2.52 22.34 5.71
C TRP A 108 2.24 22.38 4.20
N LEU A 109 3.04 21.73 3.40
CA LEU A 109 2.85 21.69 1.93
C LEU A 109 1.78 20.68 1.49
N TRP A 110 1.54 19.66 2.29
CA TRP A 110 0.61 18.57 2.02
C TRP A 110 -0.86 18.93 2.23
N HIS A 111 -1.16 19.88 3.11
CA HIS A 111 -2.53 20.25 3.45
C HIS A 111 -3.36 20.80 2.29
N ARG A 112 -2.76 21.31 1.25
CA ARG A 112 -3.49 21.86 0.09
C ARG A 112 -3.85 20.82 -0.95
N ALA A 113 -2.97 19.86 -1.23
CA ALA A 113 -3.20 18.82 -2.23
C ALA A 113 -4.06 17.66 -1.69
N VAL A 114 -3.89 17.33 -0.41
CA VAL A 114 -4.62 16.22 0.24
C VAL A 114 -6.08 16.54 0.53
N ARG A 115 -6.48 17.81 0.63
CA ARG A 115 -7.90 18.15 0.86
C ARG A 115 -8.83 17.64 -0.23
N GLN A 116 -8.40 17.59 -1.48
CA GLN A 116 -9.24 17.06 -2.56
C GLN A 116 -9.26 15.54 -2.59
N ALA A 117 -8.15 14.87 -2.28
CA ALA A 117 -8.10 13.41 -2.16
C ALA A 117 -8.84 12.92 -0.89
N PHE A 118 -8.78 13.66 0.22
CA PHE A 118 -9.42 13.29 1.49
C PHE A 118 -10.96 13.31 1.46
N VAL A 119 -11.58 14.13 0.62
CA VAL A 119 -13.04 14.15 0.50
C VAL A 119 -13.57 12.85 -0.09
N MET A 120 -12.85 12.23 -1.01
CA MET A 120 -13.20 10.89 -1.50
C MET A 120 -12.85 9.77 -0.49
N PHE A 121 -11.82 9.96 0.33
CA PHE A 121 -11.36 8.99 1.33
C PHE A 121 -12.21 8.98 2.61
N ALA A 122 -12.78 10.09 3.04
CA ALA A 122 -13.61 10.17 4.25
C ALA A 122 -14.89 9.32 4.12
N ALA A 123 -15.40 9.13 2.91
CA ALA A 123 -16.54 8.25 2.68
C ALA A 123 -16.19 6.75 2.87
N VAL A 124 -14.95 6.36 2.59
CA VAL A 124 -14.48 4.98 2.74
C VAL A 124 -14.06 4.69 4.19
N LEU A 125 -13.47 5.65 4.90
CA LEU A 125 -13.09 5.51 6.32
C LEU A 125 -14.28 5.34 7.26
N ARG A 126 -15.45 5.90 6.95
CA ARG A 126 -16.67 5.71 7.74
C ARG A 126 -17.15 4.26 7.78
N ILE A 127 -16.83 3.47 6.77
CA ILE A 127 -17.20 2.05 6.72
C ILE A 127 -16.20 1.20 7.52
N GLN A 128 -14.92 1.60 7.64
CA GLN A 128 -13.89 0.82 8.33
C GLN A 128 -13.96 0.90 9.86
N PHE A 129 -14.38 2.02 10.46
CA PHE A 129 -14.51 2.11 11.91
C PHE A 129 -15.57 1.15 12.48
N ASN A 130 -16.61 0.84 11.71
CA ASN A 130 -17.63 -0.13 12.13
C ASN A 130 -17.15 -1.59 12.09
N ILE A 131 -16.17 -1.94 11.25
CA ILE A 131 -15.69 -3.33 11.11
C ILE A 131 -14.63 -3.67 12.17
N ILE A 132 -13.77 -2.72 12.52
CA ILE A 132 -12.75 -2.93 13.56
C ILE A 132 -13.39 -3.08 14.95
N SER A 133 -14.50 -2.36 15.23
CA SER A 133 -15.27 -2.53 16.47
C SER A 133 -15.89 -3.93 16.59
N ILE A 134 -16.30 -4.54 15.49
CA ILE A 134 -16.92 -5.87 15.47
C ILE A 134 -15.89 -6.99 15.66
N ILE A 135 -14.67 -6.82 15.17
CA ILE A 135 -13.60 -7.83 15.27
C ILE A 135 -13.00 -7.85 16.69
N ASN A 136 -12.85 -6.70 17.35
CA ASN A 136 -12.34 -6.65 18.72
C ASN A 136 -13.32 -7.22 19.78
N ILE A 137 -14.62 -7.22 19.50
CA ILE A 137 -15.64 -7.79 20.42
C ILE A 137 -15.67 -9.33 20.34
N LYS A 138 -15.25 -9.92 19.22
CA LYS A 138 -15.27 -11.39 19.07
C LYS A 138 -14.01 -12.10 19.59
N LEU A 139 -12.95 -11.38 19.91
CA LEU A 139 -11.71 -11.96 20.48
C LEU A 139 -11.68 -11.99 22.01
N CYS A 140 -12.66 -11.35 22.68
CA CYS A 140 -12.76 -11.33 24.16
C CYS A 140 -13.84 -12.26 24.73
N SER A 141 -14.48 -13.11 23.93
CA SER A 141 -15.53 -14.04 24.39
C SER A 141 -15.25 -15.47 23.91
N GLY A 142 -14.07 -15.98 24.18
CA GLY A 142 -13.70 -17.38 23.96
C GLY A 142 -12.69 -17.81 24.99
#